data_e3174f1e4ac57fc5268182f6bab41132
#
_entry.id   e3174f1e4ac57fc5268182f6bab41132
#
_cell.length_a   1.000
_cell.length_b   1.000
_cell.length_c   1.000
_cell.angle_alpha   90.00
_cell.angle_beta   90.00
_cell.angle_gamma   90.00
#
_symmetry.space_group_name_H-M   'P 1'
#
loop_
_entity.id
_entity.type
_entity.pdbx_description
1 polymer ?
#
loop_
_entity_poly.entity_id
_entity_poly.type
_entity_poly.pdbx_seq_one_letter_code
_entity_poly.pdbx_strand_id
1 'polypeptide(L)'
;MINSIYKTYLLLIKRIGCVVMIVGVTGCSTLSLKEYIRGQESQVKAYASDNFVGITFSQDEKENSAVAFIGERFDYPLKRGGEKIAKIYRLKGNYFPELKITDLKSFMMGKTRSDFSGNIRFRYGQRIIDETTHNVLAKNGFECYGYGVNTGPCYLPVNALQGTIQKKGKTPDNRVMRYFEQPYPVTFYKKSGLSAARVLYPLAVVVDIVTSPFQLLALAIIDWR
;
A
#
# COMPACT_ATOMS: atom_id res chain seq x y z
N MET A 1 17.24 47.80 -51.76
CA MET A 1 18.22 47.26 -50.79
C MET A 1 17.65 46.91 -49.45
N ILE A 2 16.74 47.70 -48.87
CA ILE A 2 16.14 47.47 -47.53
C ILE A 2 15.34 46.18 -47.44
N ASN A 3 14.63 45.80 -48.49
CA ASN A 3 13.78 44.58 -48.49
C ASN A 3 14.57 43.24 -48.43
N SER A 4 15.81 43.25 -48.89
CA SER A 4 16.67 42.07 -48.87
C SER A 4 17.21 41.81 -47.46
N ILE A 5 17.56 42.87 -46.77
CA ILE A 5 18.09 42.80 -45.39
C ILE A 5 17.00 42.28 -44.42
N TYR A 6 15.77 42.77 -44.62
CA TYR A 6 14.64 42.35 -43.78
C TYR A 6 14.31 40.83 -43.96
N LYS A 7 14.34 40.33 -45.17
CA LYS A 7 14.13 38.86 -45.42
C LYS A 7 15.22 38.02 -44.79
N THR A 8 16.45 38.48 -44.82
CA THR A 8 17.57 37.74 -44.21
C THR A 8 17.47 37.72 -42.69
N TYR A 9 17.07 38.81 -42.05
CA TYR A 9 16.82 38.92 -40.62
C TYR A 9 15.63 38.03 -40.18
N LEU A 10 14.57 38.01 -40.95
CA LEU A 10 13.38 37.19 -40.64
C LEU A 10 13.69 35.69 -40.74
N LEU A 11 14.51 35.28 -41.68
CA LEU A 11 15.01 33.92 -41.83
C LEU A 11 15.96 33.50 -40.68
N LEU A 12 16.79 34.44 -40.23
CA LEU A 12 17.70 34.22 -39.10
C LEU A 12 16.93 34.02 -37.81
N ILE A 13 15.93 34.88 -37.53
CA ILE A 13 15.05 34.78 -36.34
C ILE A 13 14.25 33.47 -36.34
N LYS A 14 13.73 33.05 -37.51
CA LYS A 14 13.03 31.75 -37.60
C LYS A 14 13.96 30.56 -37.33
N ARG A 15 15.18 30.59 -37.83
CA ARG A 15 16.19 29.53 -37.61
C ARG A 15 16.66 29.50 -36.15
N ILE A 16 16.89 30.66 -35.54
CA ILE A 16 17.23 30.76 -34.10
C ILE A 16 16.06 30.30 -33.23
N GLY A 17 14.85 30.69 -33.55
CA GLY A 17 13.63 30.24 -32.84
C GLY A 17 13.43 28.72 -32.90
N CYS A 18 13.67 28.07 -34.04
CA CYS A 18 13.61 26.62 -34.16
C CYS A 18 14.71 25.92 -33.33
N VAL A 19 15.94 26.44 -33.30
CA VAL A 19 17.06 25.87 -32.53
C VAL A 19 16.76 25.99 -31.03
N VAL A 20 16.24 27.12 -30.55
CA VAL A 20 15.88 27.34 -29.15
C VAL A 20 14.75 26.40 -28.76
N MET A 21 13.73 26.19 -29.60
CA MET A 21 12.66 25.22 -29.32
C MET A 21 13.17 23.79 -29.21
N ILE A 22 14.10 23.35 -30.04
CA ILE A 22 14.69 21.99 -30.03
C ILE A 22 15.52 21.78 -28.75
N VAL A 23 16.30 22.79 -28.34
CA VAL A 23 17.14 22.72 -27.12
C VAL A 23 16.28 22.71 -25.85
N GLY A 24 15.15 23.41 -25.83
CA GLY A 24 14.23 23.44 -24.69
C GLY A 24 13.54 22.09 -24.40
N VAL A 25 13.40 21.25 -25.42
CA VAL A 25 12.72 19.93 -25.29
C VAL A 25 13.66 18.80 -24.86
N THR A 26 14.98 18.94 -25.08
CA THR A 26 15.96 17.89 -24.78
C THR A 26 16.58 17.95 -23.39
N GLY A 27 16.34 19.02 -22.65
CA GLY A 27 16.83 19.16 -21.28
C GLY A 27 16.04 18.26 -20.31
N CYS A 28 16.71 17.27 -19.73
CA CYS A 28 16.18 16.34 -18.69
C CYS A 28 15.46 15.10 -19.20
N SER A 29 15.85 14.52 -20.35
CA SER A 29 15.27 13.26 -20.80
C SER A 29 15.47 12.13 -19.77
N THR A 30 16.62 12.08 -19.11
CA THR A 30 16.91 11.12 -18.03
C THR A 30 16.01 11.33 -16.80
N LEU A 31 15.76 12.59 -16.40
CA LEU A 31 14.89 12.88 -15.26
C LEU A 31 13.44 12.53 -15.57
N SER A 32 12.94 12.93 -16.72
CA SER A 32 11.56 12.62 -17.15
C SER A 32 11.35 11.11 -17.28
N LEU A 33 12.32 10.39 -17.84
CA LEU A 33 12.26 8.92 -17.92
C LEU A 33 12.30 8.27 -16.53
N LYS A 34 13.12 8.79 -15.61
CA LYS A 34 13.19 8.33 -14.22
C LYS A 34 11.86 8.51 -13.50
N GLU A 35 11.22 9.66 -13.64
CA GLU A 35 9.90 9.92 -13.05
C GLU A 35 8.82 9.04 -13.65
N TYR A 36 8.81 8.85 -14.97
CA TYR A 36 7.92 7.94 -15.65
C TYR A 36 8.09 6.49 -15.14
N ILE A 37 9.32 5.99 -15.07
CA ILE A 37 9.63 4.66 -14.52
C ILE A 37 9.14 4.54 -13.08
N ARG A 38 9.46 5.54 -12.24
CA ARG A 38 9.02 5.56 -10.84
C ARG A 38 7.49 5.55 -10.71
N GLY A 39 6.81 6.32 -11.56
CA GLY A 39 5.35 6.33 -11.62
C GLY A 39 4.77 4.96 -11.98
N GLN A 40 5.33 4.29 -12.97
CA GLN A 40 4.92 2.94 -13.38
C GLN A 40 5.18 1.90 -12.28
N GLU A 41 6.34 1.94 -11.64
CA GLU A 41 6.74 0.96 -10.63
C GLU A 41 6.08 1.19 -9.27
N SER A 42 5.62 2.41 -8.99
CA SER A 42 4.86 2.73 -7.78
C SER A 42 3.40 2.30 -7.86
N GLN A 43 2.89 2.00 -9.06
CA GLN A 43 1.51 1.55 -9.21
C GLN A 43 1.30 0.23 -8.49
N VAL A 44 0.17 0.14 -7.81
CA VAL A 44 -0.32 -1.09 -7.20
C VAL A 44 -1.50 -1.63 -7.99
N LYS A 45 -1.48 -2.93 -8.28
CA LYS A 45 -2.56 -3.61 -9.00
C LYS A 45 -3.19 -4.66 -8.10
N ALA A 46 -4.49 -4.80 -8.18
CA ALA A 46 -5.20 -5.88 -7.52
C ALA A 46 -4.65 -7.21 -8.05
N TYR A 47 -4.18 -8.08 -7.15
CA TYR A 47 -3.62 -9.38 -7.44
C TYR A 47 -4.63 -10.50 -7.21
N ALA A 48 -5.35 -10.43 -6.10
CA ALA A 48 -6.36 -11.39 -5.72
C ALA A 48 -7.38 -10.72 -4.79
N SER A 49 -8.58 -11.25 -4.75
CA SER A 49 -9.62 -10.87 -3.79
C SER A 49 -10.23 -12.12 -3.19
N ASP A 50 -10.68 -12.05 -1.94
CA ASP A 50 -11.40 -13.11 -1.25
C ASP A 50 -12.31 -12.48 -0.20
N ASN A 51 -13.13 -13.28 0.48
CA ASN A 51 -13.92 -12.85 1.62
C ASN A 51 -13.43 -13.59 2.87
N PHE A 52 -13.09 -12.85 3.92
CA PHE A 52 -12.82 -13.45 5.22
C PHE A 52 -14.15 -13.82 5.88
N VAL A 53 -14.35 -15.10 6.14
CA VAL A 53 -15.58 -15.63 6.73
C VAL A 53 -15.43 -15.95 8.21
N GLY A 54 -14.20 -16.01 8.73
CA GLY A 54 -13.95 -16.33 10.12
C GLY A 54 -12.46 -16.30 10.48
N ILE A 55 -12.21 -16.72 11.71
CA ILE A 55 -10.87 -16.86 12.28
C ILE A 55 -10.77 -18.22 12.97
N THR A 56 -9.59 -18.81 12.87
CA THR A 56 -9.22 -20.00 13.65
C THR A 56 -8.00 -19.72 14.51
N PHE A 57 -7.92 -20.31 15.67
CA PHE A 57 -6.80 -20.19 16.60
C PHE A 57 -6.58 -21.49 17.36
N SER A 58 -5.32 -21.76 17.74
CA SER A 58 -4.98 -22.95 18.52
C SER A 58 -5.49 -22.84 19.96
N GLN A 59 -5.96 -23.95 20.51
CA GLN A 59 -6.33 -24.04 21.93
C GLN A 59 -5.10 -24.15 22.85
N ASP A 60 -3.97 -24.59 22.31
CA ASP A 60 -2.74 -24.80 23.08
C ASP A 60 -2.08 -23.48 23.46
N GLU A 61 -1.94 -23.21 24.75
CA GLU A 61 -1.28 -21.99 25.26
C GLU A 61 0.22 -21.97 24.96
N LYS A 62 0.83 -23.14 24.74
CA LYS A 62 2.27 -23.30 24.47
C LYS A 62 2.64 -23.10 23.00
N GLU A 63 1.74 -23.37 22.07
CA GLU A 63 1.94 -22.98 20.69
C GLU A 63 1.63 -21.49 20.58
N ASN A 64 2.63 -20.65 20.38
CA ASN A 64 2.48 -19.24 20.04
C ASN A 64 1.36 -19.08 19.01
N SER A 65 0.16 -18.99 19.53
CA SER A 65 -1.18 -18.90 18.97
C SER A 65 -1.16 -18.78 17.44
N ALA A 66 -1.12 -19.95 16.79
CA ALA A 66 -1.29 -20.04 15.35
C ALA A 66 -2.71 -19.55 15.03
N VAL A 67 -2.82 -18.26 14.70
CA VAL A 67 -4.06 -17.64 14.24
C VAL A 67 -4.07 -17.65 12.74
N ALA A 68 -5.21 -17.97 12.15
CA ALA A 68 -5.43 -17.82 10.72
C ALA A 68 -6.80 -17.21 10.44
N PHE A 69 -6.88 -16.33 9.44
CA PHE A 69 -8.17 -15.99 8.86
C PHE A 69 -8.62 -17.12 7.93
N ILE A 70 -9.90 -17.41 7.97
CA ILE A 70 -10.56 -18.36 7.08
C ILE A 70 -11.20 -17.54 5.97
N GLY A 71 -10.77 -17.76 4.73
CA GLY A 71 -11.42 -17.19 3.58
C GLY A 71 -12.40 -18.16 2.93
N GLU A 72 -13.13 -17.68 1.94
CA GLU A 72 -13.98 -18.56 1.11
C GLU A 72 -13.15 -19.52 0.26
N ARG A 73 -12.05 -19.03 -0.31
CA ARG A 73 -11.20 -19.80 -1.24
C ARG A 73 -9.89 -20.27 -0.65
N PHE A 74 -9.33 -19.50 0.30
CA PHE A 74 -8.01 -19.72 0.86
C PHE A 74 -8.03 -19.59 2.38
N ASP A 75 -7.00 -20.16 3.02
CA ASP A 75 -6.69 -19.92 4.42
C ASP A 75 -5.48 -18.98 4.52
N TYR A 76 -5.48 -18.15 5.57
CA TYR A 76 -4.54 -17.05 5.75
C TYR A 76 -3.84 -17.15 7.11
N PRO A 77 -2.93 -18.13 7.31
CA PRO A 77 -2.19 -18.26 8.55
C PRO A 77 -1.30 -17.03 8.78
N LEU A 78 -1.34 -16.50 10.00
CA LEU A 78 -0.61 -15.31 10.39
C LEU A 78 0.76 -15.70 10.94
N LYS A 79 1.79 -15.01 10.48
CA LYS A 79 3.17 -15.09 10.97
C LYS A 79 3.46 -14.03 12.03
N ARG A 80 2.73 -12.90 11.96
CA ARG A 80 2.89 -11.75 12.84
C ARG A 80 1.56 -11.04 13.07
N GLY A 81 1.34 -10.55 14.27
CA GLY A 81 0.10 -9.84 14.65
C GLY A 81 -1.03 -10.77 15.11
N GLY A 82 -0.87 -12.08 14.95
CA GLY A 82 -1.85 -13.07 15.40
C GLY A 82 -2.02 -13.10 16.91
N GLU A 83 -0.97 -12.82 17.69
CA GLU A 83 -0.99 -12.79 19.14
C GLU A 83 -1.97 -11.76 19.71
N LYS A 84 -2.11 -10.60 19.09
CA LYS A 84 -3.11 -9.60 19.49
C LYS A 84 -4.53 -10.09 19.23
N ILE A 85 -4.74 -10.76 18.11
CA ILE A 85 -6.02 -11.33 17.74
C ILE A 85 -6.38 -12.48 18.68
N ALA A 86 -5.42 -13.35 18.99
CA ALA A 86 -5.63 -14.45 19.94
C ALA A 86 -6.05 -13.98 21.33
N LYS A 87 -5.50 -12.86 21.81
CA LYS A 87 -5.91 -12.27 23.10
C LYS A 87 -7.39 -11.91 23.12
N ILE A 88 -7.93 -11.37 22.02
CA ILE A 88 -9.36 -11.04 21.93
C ILE A 88 -10.21 -12.30 22.12
N TYR A 89 -9.81 -13.40 21.50
CA TYR A 89 -10.55 -14.66 21.54
C TYR A 89 -10.48 -15.37 22.88
N ARG A 90 -9.47 -15.08 23.69
CA ARG A 90 -9.32 -15.61 25.05
C ARG A 90 -10.11 -14.81 26.08
N LEU A 91 -10.72 -13.68 25.69
CA LEU A 91 -11.58 -12.93 26.57
C LEU A 91 -12.77 -13.82 26.97
N LYS A 92 -12.86 -14.13 28.26
CA LYS A 92 -14.00 -14.86 28.82
C LYS A 92 -15.24 -13.99 28.72
N GLY A 93 -16.32 -14.52 28.16
CA GLY A 93 -17.60 -13.83 28.05
C GLY A 93 -18.05 -13.64 26.60
N ASN A 94 -19.20 -12.99 26.41
CA ASN A 94 -19.86 -12.78 25.11
C ASN A 94 -19.31 -11.56 24.34
N TYR A 95 -18.02 -11.26 24.47
CA TYR A 95 -17.43 -10.10 23.77
C TYR A 95 -17.28 -10.29 22.28
N PHE A 96 -17.14 -11.53 21.84
CA PHE A 96 -16.82 -11.83 20.44
C PHE A 96 -17.92 -11.45 19.44
N PRO A 97 -19.19 -11.69 19.68
CA PRO A 97 -20.26 -11.31 18.75
C PRO A 97 -20.27 -9.81 18.43
N GLU A 98 -19.80 -9.00 19.38
CA GLU A 98 -19.77 -7.54 19.25
C GLU A 98 -18.51 -7.03 18.52
N LEU A 99 -17.56 -7.90 18.19
CA LEU A 99 -16.34 -7.51 17.49
C LEU A 99 -16.56 -7.50 15.99
N LYS A 100 -16.40 -6.31 15.39
CA LYS A 100 -16.50 -6.10 13.96
C LYS A 100 -15.16 -5.62 13.40
N ILE A 101 -14.86 -6.03 12.18
CA ILE A 101 -13.73 -5.48 11.44
C ILE A 101 -14.21 -4.20 10.78
N THR A 102 -13.58 -3.05 11.12
CA THR A 102 -14.01 -1.74 10.60
C THR A 102 -13.07 -1.19 9.55
N ASP A 103 -11.81 -1.57 9.60
CA ASP A 103 -10.79 -1.06 8.67
C ASP A 103 -9.96 -2.26 8.21
N LEU A 104 -10.43 -2.87 7.15
CA LEU A 104 -9.70 -3.90 6.42
C LEU A 104 -9.00 -3.22 5.26
N LYS A 105 -7.86 -2.56 5.58
CA LYS A 105 -7.05 -1.95 4.52
C LYS A 105 -6.48 -3.04 3.63
N SER A 106 -6.35 -2.69 2.37
CA SER A 106 -5.75 -3.51 1.32
C SER A 106 -4.45 -4.15 1.80
N PHE A 107 -4.36 -5.44 1.66
CA PHE A 107 -3.13 -6.17 1.93
C PHE A 107 -2.16 -6.06 0.76
N MET A 108 -0.88 -5.87 1.08
CA MET A 108 0.19 -5.86 0.10
C MET A 108 0.84 -7.23 0.01
N MET A 109 0.98 -7.74 -1.21
CA MET A 109 1.74 -8.97 -1.45
C MET A 109 3.22 -8.73 -1.18
N GLY A 110 3.85 -9.68 -0.50
CA GLY A 110 5.27 -9.69 -0.20
C GLY A 110 6.15 -10.07 -1.39
N LYS A 111 7.41 -10.40 -1.09
CA LYS A 111 8.38 -10.85 -2.11
C LYS A 111 7.98 -12.18 -2.72
N THR A 112 7.44 -13.08 -1.92
CA THR A 112 6.89 -14.36 -2.41
C THR A 112 5.46 -14.16 -2.87
N ARG A 113 4.98 -15.02 -3.77
CA ARG A 113 3.60 -14.93 -4.29
C ARG A 113 2.52 -15.29 -3.26
N SER A 114 2.92 -15.80 -2.12
CA SER A 114 2.03 -16.22 -1.05
C SER A 114 2.07 -15.31 0.18
N ASP A 115 3.15 -14.57 0.42
CA ASP A 115 3.25 -13.70 1.57
C ASP A 115 2.42 -12.43 1.39
N PHE A 116 1.78 -11.99 2.46
CA PHE A 116 1.07 -10.72 2.50
C PHE A 116 1.37 -9.95 3.80
N SER A 117 1.16 -8.65 3.74
CA SER A 117 1.24 -7.75 4.90
C SER A 117 0.16 -6.66 4.81
N GLY A 118 -0.28 -6.18 5.95
CA GLY A 118 -1.29 -5.13 6.02
C GLY A 118 -1.62 -4.73 7.44
N ASN A 119 -2.70 -3.98 7.58
CA ASN A 119 -3.23 -3.55 8.86
C ASN A 119 -4.70 -3.90 8.92
N ILE A 120 -5.17 -4.22 10.11
CA ILE A 120 -6.58 -4.47 10.37
C ILE A 120 -6.97 -3.76 11.67
N ARG A 121 -8.19 -3.32 11.77
CA ARG A 121 -8.72 -2.70 12.97
C ARG A 121 -10.01 -3.41 13.36
N PHE A 122 -10.05 -3.90 14.59
CA PHE A 122 -11.29 -4.38 15.21
C PHE A 122 -11.95 -3.25 15.97
N ARG A 123 -13.27 -3.25 15.98
CA ARG A 123 -14.10 -2.36 16.79
C ARG A 123 -15.01 -3.21 17.65
N TYR A 124 -15.11 -2.88 18.91
CA TYR A 124 -16.16 -3.39 19.77
C TYR A 124 -17.48 -2.70 19.41
N GLY A 125 -18.51 -3.48 19.09
CA GLY A 125 -19.70 -2.98 18.39
C GLY A 125 -20.70 -2.23 19.25
N GLN A 126 -20.71 -2.42 20.57
CA GLN A 126 -21.66 -1.73 21.44
C GLN A 126 -21.40 -0.21 21.45
N ARG A 127 -22.49 0.54 21.42
CA ARG A 127 -22.45 2.01 21.42
C ARG A 127 -22.16 2.57 22.81
N ILE A 128 -22.68 1.88 23.84
CA ILE A 128 -22.48 2.22 25.26
C ILE A 128 -21.77 1.02 25.89
N ILE A 129 -20.64 1.28 26.51
CA ILE A 129 -19.78 0.27 27.11
C ILE A 129 -19.75 0.58 28.61
N ASP A 130 -20.13 -0.41 29.45
CA ASP A 130 -19.99 -0.29 30.89
C ASP A 130 -18.53 -0.24 31.32
N GLU A 131 -18.26 0.30 32.50
CA GLU A 131 -16.92 0.49 33.03
C GLU A 131 -16.14 -0.82 33.15
N THR A 132 -16.79 -1.90 33.49
CA THR A 132 -16.16 -3.22 33.62
C THR A 132 -15.69 -3.72 32.28
N THR A 133 -16.53 -3.66 31.26
CA THR A 133 -16.21 -4.02 29.88
C THR A 133 -15.12 -3.12 29.33
N HIS A 134 -15.20 -1.81 29.58
CA HIS A 134 -14.15 -0.85 29.19
C HIS A 134 -12.78 -1.24 29.75
N ASN A 135 -12.71 -1.51 31.06
CA ASN A 135 -11.46 -1.88 31.73
C ASN A 135 -10.91 -3.21 31.20
N VAL A 136 -11.78 -4.19 30.91
CA VAL A 136 -11.36 -5.46 30.29
C VAL A 136 -10.81 -5.24 28.90
N LEU A 137 -11.47 -4.46 28.06
CA LEU A 137 -11.01 -4.15 26.71
C LEU A 137 -9.70 -3.38 26.73
N ALA A 138 -9.59 -2.33 27.54
CA ALA A 138 -8.37 -1.53 27.68
C ALA A 138 -7.16 -2.38 28.13
N LYS A 139 -7.35 -3.25 29.13
CA LYS A 139 -6.33 -4.20 29.61
C LYS A 139 -5.86 -5.17 28.51
N ASN A 140 -6.71 -5.43 27.52
CA ASN A 140 -6.38 -6.28 26.37
C ASN A 140 -5.89 -5.51 25.14
N GLY A 141 -5.58 -4.21 25.30
CA GLY A 141 -4.92 -3.39 24.29
C GLY A 141 -5.89 -2.66 23.35
N PHE A 142 -7.17 -2.57 23.69
CA PHE A 142 -8.09 -1.70 22.98
C PHE A 142 -7.87 -0.25 23.35
N GLU A 143 -7.95 0.61 22.37
CA GLU A 143 -7.98 2.05 22.50
C GLU A 143 -9.44 2.51 22.56
N CYS A 144 -9.89 2.93 23.72
CA CYS A 144 -11.27 3.35 23.94
C CYS A 144 -11.34 4.88 24.00
N TYR A 145 -12.30 5.44 23.27
CA TYR A 145 -12.50 6.90 23.17
C TYR A 145 -13.74 7.30 23.94
N GLY A 146 -13.63 8.32 24.80
CA GLY A 146 -14.72 8.90 25.57
C GLY A 146 -14.31 9.22 27.00
N TYR A 147 -15.04 10.15 27.61
CA TYR A 147 -14.85 10.55 29.00
C TYR A 147 -16.07 10.10 29.84
N GLY A 148 -15.84 9.35 30.90
CA GLY A 148 -16.88 8.97 31.88
C GLY A 148 -17.56 7.63 31.63
N VAL A 149 -18.66 7.38 32.34
CA VAL A 149 -19.34 6.09 32.43
C VAL A 149 -19.98 5.61 31.12
N ASN A 150 -20.15 6.49 30.14
CA ASN A 150 -20.64 6.18 28.79
C ASN A 150 -19.54 6.35 27.78
N THR A 151 -18.53 5.50 27.85
CA THR A 151 -17.37 5.58 26.97
C THR A 151 -17.73 5.21 25.54
N GLY A 152 -17.14 5.93 24.59
CA GLY A 152 -17.31 5.71 23.16
C GLY A 152 -16.72 4.39 22.67
N PRO A 153 -16.69 4.17 21.36
CA PRO A 153 -16.26 2.91 20.79
C PRO A 153 -14.81 2.58 21.13
N CYS A 154 -14.53 1.29 21.37
CA CYS A 154 -13.20 0.77 21.57
C CYS A 154 -12.68 0.12 20.30
N TYR A 155 -11.41 0.40 19.96
CA TYR A 155 -10.75 -0.13 18.78
C TYR A 155 -9.49 -0.89 19.15
N LEU A 156 -9.21 -1.98 18.45
CA LEU A 156 -7.93 -2.67 18.52
C LEU A 156 -7.22 -2.58 17.16
N PRO A 157 -6.22 -1.73 17.03
CA PRO A 157 -5.38 -1.71 15.84
C PRO A 157 -4.38 -2.87 15.87
N VAL A 158 -4.37 -3.67 14.80
CA VAL A 158 -3.36 -4.69 14.55
C VAL A 158 -2.52 -4.22 13.37
N ASN A 159 -1.44 -3.53 13.70
CA ASN A 159 -0.50 -2.99 12.72
C ASN A 159 0.56 -4.03 12.35
N ALA A 160 1.08 -3.93 11.12
CA ALA A 160 2.13 -4.79 10.60
C ALA A 160 1.76 -6.29 10.65
N LEU A 161 0.48 -6.60 10.40
CA LEU A 161 0.01 -7.97 10.24
C LEU A 161 0.74 -8.60 9.05
N GLN A 162 1.23 -9.82 9.23
CA GLN A 162 1.89 -10.58 8.18
C GLN A 162 1.37 -12.02 8.18
N GLY A 163 1.22 -12.58 7.00
CA GLY A 163 0.75 -13.94 6.84
C GLY A 163 1.07 -14.51 5.47
N THR A 164 0.53 -15.69 5.23
CA THR A 164 0.65 -16.39 3.94
C THR A 164 -0.72 -16.80 3.43
N ILE A 165 -0.88 -16.79 2.11
CA ILE A 165 -2.05 -17.31 1.43
C ILE A 165 -1.79 -18.81 1.19
N GLN A 166 -2.65 -19.66 1.68
CA GLN A 166 -2.55 -21.12 1.52
C GLN A 166 -3.84 -21.68 0.92
N LYS A 167 -3.72 -22.79 0.21
CA LYS A 167 -4.92 -23.54 -0.22
C LYS A 167 -5.69 -23.97 1.01
N LYS A 168 -7.02 -23.93 0.90
CA LYS A 168 -7.91 -24.37 1.95
C LYS A 168 -7.60 -25.81 2.35
N GLY A 169 -7.25 -26.00 3.61
CA GLY A 169 -6.88 -27.27 4.19
C GLY A 169 -7.91 -27.80 5.18
N LYS A 170 -7.71 -29.02 5.69
CA LYS A 170 -8.48 -29.48 6.84
C LYS A 170 -7.98 -28.73 8.08
N THR A 171 -8.91 -28.11 8.81
CA THR A 171 -8.58 -27.50 10.10
C THR A 171 -8.17 -28.60 11.08
N PRO A 172 -7.00 -28.49 11.73
CA PRO A 172 -6.61 -29.45 12.78
C PRO A 172 -7.63 -29.49 13.93
N ASP A 173 -7.83 -30.66 14.52
CA ASP A 173 -8.84 -30.89 15.57
C ASP A 173 -8.63 -30.04 16.84
N ASN A 174 -7.39 -29.56 17.08
CA ASN A 174 -7.05 -28.70 18.23
C ASN A 174 -7.31 -27.21 18.00
N ARG A 175 -8.00 -26.82 16.92
CA ARG A 175 -8.30 -25.43 16.61
C ARG A 175 -9.76 -25.10 16.84
N VAL A 176 -9.98 -23.92 17.45
CA VAL A 176 -11.31 -23.32 17.55
C VAL A 176 -11.54 -22.43 16.34
N MET A 177 -12.70 -22.60 15.73
CA MET A 177 -13.17 -21.75 14.63
C MET A 177 -14.23 -20.78 15.12
N ARG A 178 -14.15 -19.54 14.70
CA ARG A 178 -15.15 -18.51 14.93
C ARG A 178 -15.50 -17.86 13.61
N TYR A 179 -16.77 -17.95 13.23
CA TYR A 179 -17.28 -17.32 12.01
C TYR A 179 -17.74 -15.89 12.29
N PHE A 180 -17.55 -15.01 11.34
CA PHE A 180 -18.12 -13.67 11.37
C PHE A 180 -19.61 -13.72 11.03
N GLU A 181 -20.38 -12.74 11.51
CA GLU A 181 -21.80 -12.60 11.14
C GLU A 181 -21.99 -12.40 9.63
N GLN A 182 -21.05 -11.70 9.00
CA GLN A 182 -21.01 -11.49 7.56
C GLN A 182 -19.58 -11.58 7.04
N PRO A 183 -19.40 -12.03 5.79
CA PRO A 183 -18.09 -12.05 5.16
C PRO A 183 -17.50 -10.65 5.02
N TYR A 184 -16.19 -10.51 5.21
CA TYR A 184 -15.45 -9.28 5.01
C TYR A 184 -14.63 -9.35 3.72
N PRO A 185 -14.94 -8.50 2.70
CA PRO A 185 -14.18 -8.49 1.47
C PRO A 185 -12.74 -8.01 1.70
N VAL A 186 -11.79 -8.73 1.15
CA VAL A 186 -10.36 -8.41 1.22
C VAL A 186 -9.76 -8.41 -0.18
N THR A 187 -8.90 -7.43 -0.44
CA THR A 187 -8.16 -7.35 -1.69
C THR A 187 -6.67 -7.31 -1.41
N PHE A 188 -5.95 -8.17 -2.10
CA PHE A 188 -4.50 -8.24 -2.07
C PHE A 188 -3.94 -7.48 -3.25
N TYR A 189 -3.02 -6.56 -3.00
CA TYR A 189 -2.40 -5.73 -4.01
C TYR A 189 -0.93 -6.09 -4.18
N LYS A 190 -0.46 -6.00 -5.41
CA LYS A 190 0.95 -6.18 -5.73
C LYS A 190 1.49 -4.91 -6.38
N LYS A 191 2.69 -4.51 -5.99
CA LYS A 191 3.40 -3.46 -6.70
C LYS A 191 3.70 -3.91 -8.12
N SER A 192 3.55 -3.01 -9.08
CA SER A 192 4.01 -3.24 -10.44
C SER A 192 5.48 -3.65 -10.42
N GLY A 193 5.85 -4.59 -11.25
CA GLY A 193 7.25 -5.00 -11.40
C GLY A 193 8.09 -3.91 -12.03
N LEU A 194 9.35 -4.23 -12.32
CA LEU A 194 10.25 -3.32 -13.01
C LEU A 194 9.66 -2.89 -14.36
N SER A 195 9.67 -1.60 -14.62
CA SER A 195 9.22 -1.05 -15.89
C SER A 195 10.15 -1.44 -17.03
N ALA A 196 9.60 -1.90 -18.15
CA ALA A 196 10.37 -2.15 -19.36
C ALA A 196 11.09 -0.88 -19.87
N ALA A 197 10.58 0.30 -19.53
CA ALA A 197 11.20 1.57 -19.85
C ALA A 197 12.61 1.75 -19.23
N ARG A 198 12.99 0.93 -18.25
CA ARG A 198 14.39 0.92 -17.72
C ARG A 198 15.43 0.60 -18.77
N VAL A 199 15.07 -0.17 -19.79
CA VAL A 199 15.98 -0.48 -20.92
C VAL A 199 16.36 0.79 -21.70
N LEU A 200 15.51 1.82 -21.67
CA LEU A 200 15.76 3.10 -22.33
C LEU A 200 16.68 4.02 -21.53
N TYR A 201 16.99 3.70 -20.26
CA TYR A 201 17.77 4.56 -19.38
C TYR A 201 19.19 4.85 -19.93
N PRO A 202 19.97 3.86 -20.42
CA PRO A 202 21.28 4.12 -21.01
C PRO A 202 21.19 5.06 -22.22
N LEU A 203 20.17 4.90 -23.05
CA LEU A 203 19.93 5.76 -24.22
C LEU A 203 19.61 7.20 -23.81
N ALA A 204 18.78 7.41 -22.81
CA ALA A 204 18.45 8.73 -22.28
C ALA A 204 19.70 9.46 -21.76
N VAL A 205 20.59 8.75 -21.05
CA VAL A 205 21.86 9.29 -20.56
C VAL A 205 22.76 9.73 -21.72
N VAL A 206 22.88 8.92 -22.80
CA VAL A 206 23.65 9.29 -23.96
C VAL A 206 23.09 10.55 -24.63
N VAL A 207 21.77 10.64 -24.77
CA VAL A 207 21.14 11.85 -25.34
C VAL A 207 21.44 13.07 -24.48
N ASP A 208 21.34 12.99 -23.16
CA ASP A 208 21.63 14.10 -22.24
C ASP A 208 23.11 14.54 -22.36
N ILE A 209 24.08 13.60 -22.46
CA ILE A 209 25.50 13.90 -22.63
C ILE A 209 25.76 14.61 -23.94
N VAL A 210 25.19 14.13 -25.04
CA VAL A 210 25.41 14.70 -26.38
C VAL A 210 24.77 16.09 -26.50
N THR A 211 23.62 16.31 -25.87
CA THR A 211 22.90 17.59 -25.95
C THR A 211 23.34 18.63 -24.92
N SER A 212 24.03 18.22 -23.85
CA SER A 212 24.53 19.08 -22.78
C SER A 212 25.36 20.28 -23.24
N PRO A 213 26.35 20.14 -24.13
CA PRO A 213 27.14 21.27 -24.61
C PRO A 213 26.29 22.33 -25.32
N PHE A 214 25.28 21.89 -26.06
CA PHE A 214 24.37 22.81 -26.76
C PHE A 214 23.46 23.59 -25.80
N GLN A 215 23.05 22.97 -24.70
CA GLN A 215 22.28 23.62 -23.65
C GLN A 215 23.11 24.69 -22.92
N LEU A 216 24.36 24.38 -22.59
CA LEU A 216 25.29 25.33 -21.96
C LEU A 216 25.55 26.53 -22.85
N LEU A 217 25.76 26.32 -24.14
CA LEU A 217 25.92 27.38 -25.13
C LEU A 217 24.67 28.27 -25.23
N ALA A 218 23.48 27.68 -25.23
CA ALA A 218 22.22 28.41 -25.26
C ALA A 218 22.04 29.29 -24.01
N LEU A 219 22.35 28.77 -22.81
CA LEU A 219 22.32 29.52 -21.57
C LEU A 219 23.30 30.67 -21.56
N ALA A 220 24.54 30.46 -22.03
CA ALA A 220 25.56 31.50 -22.12
C ALA A 220 25.15 32.65 -23.06
N ILE A 221 24.41 32.36 -24.14
CA ILE A 221 23.94 33.40 -25.08
C ILE A 221 22.78 34.21 -24.46
N ILE A 222 21.95 33.58 -23.62
CA ILE A 222 20.80 34.25 -22.96
C ILE A 222 21.27 35.18 -21.85
N ASP A 223 22.31 34.78 -21.10
CA ASP A 223 22.81 35.52 -19.94
C ASP A 223 23.66 36.76 -20.37
N TRP A 224 24.05 36.85 -21.64
CA TRP A 224 24.80 37.96 -22.21
C TRP A 224 23.92 39.09 -22.77
N ARG A 225 22.62 39.08 -22.54
CA ARG A 225 21.67 40.15 -22.90
C ARG A 225 21.08 40.84 -21.67
#